data_3595966f6cc61a4bf149c8038cdb6d8e
#
_entry.id   3595966f6cc61a4bf149c8038cdb6d8e
#
_cell.length_a   1.000
_cell.length_b   1.000
_cell.length_c   1.000
_cell.angle_alpha   90.00
_cell.angle_beta   90.00
_cell.angle_gamma   90.00
#
_symmetry.space_group_name_H-M   'P 1'
#
loop_
_entity.id
_entity.type
_entity.pdbx_description
1 polymer ?
#
loop_
_entity_poly.entity_id
_entity_poly.type
_entity_poly.pdbx_seq_one_letter_code
_entity_poly.pdbx_strand_id
1 'polypeptide(L)' 'MSKTKQWAWDTAEKEVDDILSQLKNNAISKEAAKAKIMNVQNVELCSIDEHNVDEVIDIELEAA' A
#
# COMPACT_ATOMS: atom_id res chain seq x y z
N MET A 1 -24.68 2.67 1.21
CA MET A 1 -23.86 3.17 2.22
C MET A 1 -22.52 2.49 2.35
N SER A 2 -22.46 1.35 3.01
CA SER A 2 -21.21 0.65 3.18
C SER A 2 -20.57 0.24 1.86
N LYS A 3 -21.36 0.07 0.82
CA LYS A 3 -20.83 -0.33 -0.49
C LYS A 3 -19.85 0.69 -1.06
N THR A 4 -20.12 1.98 -0.86
CA THR A 4 -19.25 3.01 -1.38
C THR A 4 -17.89 2.99 -0.70
N LYS A 5 -17.88 2.85 0.61
CA LYS A 5 -16.63 2.79 1.37
C LYS A 5 -15.87 1.51 1.05
N GLN A 6 -16.58 0.41 0.92
CA GLN A 6 -15.95 -0.87 0.60
C GLN A 6 -15.28 -0.83 -0.76
N TRP A 7 -15.94 -0.21 -1.74
CA TRP A 7 -15.36 -0.05 -3.07
C TRP A 7 -14.06 0.75 -3.01
N ALA A 8 -14.07 1.87 -2.27
CA ALA A 8 -12.88 2.72 -2.16
C ALA A 8 -11.75 1.97 -1.46
N TRP A 9 -12.07 1.22 -0.42
CA TRP A 9 -11.10 0.42 0.29
C TRP A 9 -10.49 -0.66 -0.61
N ASP A 10 -11.35 -1.39 -1.35
CA ASP A 10 -10.88 -2.42 -2.26
C ASP A 10 -9.93 -1.85 -3.31
N THR A 11 -10.27 -0.69 -3.85
CA THR A 11 -9.44 -0.04 -4.86
C THR A 11 -8.09 0.36 -4.28
N ALA A 12 -8.09 0.95 -3.09
CA ALA A 12 -6.86 1.36 -2.42
C ALA A 12 -5.99 0.15 -2.10
N GLU A 13 -6.61 -0.93 -1.62
CA GLU A 13 -5.89 -2.15 -1.28
C GLU A 13 -5.22 -2.75 -2.50
N LYS A 14 -5.91 -2.77 -3.63
CA LYS A 14 -5.34 -3.29 -4.87
C LYS A 14 -4.14 -2.47 -5.33
N GLU A 15 -4.24 -1.17 -5.21
CA GLU A 15 -3.13 -0.30 -5.60
C GLU A 15 -1.92 -0.51 -4.69
N VAL A 16 -2.15 -0.64 -3.40
CA VAL A 16 -1.07 -0.92 -2.45
C VAL A 16 -0.44 -2.27 -2.75
N ASP A 17 -1.25 -3.29 -2.99
CA ASP A 17 -0.76 -4.62 -3.32
C ASP A 17 0.09 -4.60 -4.59
N ASP A 18 -0.33 -3.85 -5.59
CA ASP A 18 0.42 -3.73 -6.83
C ASP A 18 1.79 -3.09 -6.58
N ILE A 19 1.82 -2.04 -5.78
CA ILE A 19 3.06 -1.36 -5.44
C ILE A 19 3.99 -2.30 -4.68
N LEU A 20 3.45 -3.03 -3.72
CA LEU A 20 4.24 -3.97 -2.93
C LEU A 20 4.78 -5.11 -3.80
N SER A 21 4.00 -5.55 -4.78
CA SER A 21 4.44 -6.55 -5.74
C SER A 21 5.63 -6.05 -6.55
N GLN A 22 5.56 -4.81 -7.01
CA GLN A 22 6.66 -4.19 -7.74
C GLN A 22 7.92 -4.11 -6.88
N LEU A 23 7.75 -3.80 -5.62
CA LEU A 23 8.87 -3.74 -4.69
C LEU A 23 9.50 -5.12 -4.49
N LYS A 24 8.68 -6.15 -4.31
CA LYS A 24 9.17 -7.52 -4.14
C LYS A 24 9.92 -8.01 -5.36
N ASN A 25 9.54 -7.54 -6.53
CA ASN A 25 10.19 -7.90 -7.79
C ASN A 25 11.38 -7.00 -8.11
N ASN A 26 11.74 -6.11 -7.21
CA ASN A 26 12.83 -5.16 -7.39
C ASN A 26 12.62 -4.20 -8.55
N ALA A 27 11.36 -4.00 -8.94
CA ALA A 27 11.03 -3.05 -10.01
C ALA A 27 11.13 -1.61 -9.52
N ILE A 28 10.91 -1.40 -8.22
CA ILE A 28 11.02 -0.07 -7.59
C ILE A 28 11.78 -0.21 -6.28
N SER A 29 12.34 0.90 -5.80
CA SER A 29 13.04 0.92 -4.53
C SER A 29 12.03 1.05 -3.37
N LYS A 30 12.50 0.79 -2.16
CA LYS A 30 11.69 0.94 -0.96
C LYS A 30 11.16 2.36 -0.82
N GLU A 31 12.00 3.34 -1.10
CA GLU A 31 11.58 4.74 -1.01
C GLU A 31 10.53 5.08 -2.05
N ALA A 32 10.69 4.56 -3.26
CA ALA A 32 9.70 4.76 -4.31
C ALA A 32 8.38 4.11 -3.94
N ALA A 33 8.43 2.90 -3.38
CA ALA A 33 7.23 2.19 -2.94
C ALA A 33 6.51 2.99 -1.85
N LYS A 34 7.25 3.51 -0.88
CA LYS A 34 6.70 4.31 0.19
C LYS A 34 5.97 5.54 -0.35
N ALA A 35 6.62 6.26 -1.26
CA ALA A 35 6.02 7.46 -1.85
C ALA A 35 4.76 7.12 -2.63
N LYS A 36 4.78 6.04 -3.39
CA LYS A 36 3.63 5.61 -4.17
C LYS A 36 2.46 5.21 -3.27
N ILE A 37 2.75 4.47 -2.21
CA ILE A 37 1.70 4.05 -1.27
C ILE A 37 1.05 5.27 -0.62
N MET A 38 1.84 6.24 -0.21
CA MET A 38 1.30 7.44 0.43
C MET A 38 0.49 8.30 -0.53
N ASN A 39 0.67 8.11 -1.83
CA ASN A 39 -0.11 8.83 -2.84
C ASN A 39 -1.36 8.07 -3.28
N VAL A 40 -1.56 6.86 -2.78
CA VAL A 40 -2.76 6.10 -3.11
C VAL A 40 -3.97 6.78 -2.50
N GLN A 41 -4.99 7.00 -3.33
CA GLN A 41 -6.23 7.61 -2.87
C GLN A 41 -6.91 6.68 -1.87
N ASN A 42 -7.36 7.24 -0.75
CA ASN A 42 -8.03 6.48 0.31
C ASN A 42 -7.14 5.45 1.01
N VAL A 43 -5.83 5.65 0.96
CA VAL A 43 -4.90 4.72 1.61
C VAL A 43 -5.17 4.61 3.11
N GLU A 44 -5.71 5.65 3.72
CA GLU A 44 -6.03 5.63 5.14
C GLU A 44 -7.09 4.59 5.48
N LEU A 45 -7.89 4.16 4.51
CA LEU A 45 -8.87 3.10 4.73
C LEU A 45 -8.19 1.74 4.93
N CYS A 46 -6.93 1.63 4.49
CA CYS A 46 -6.13 0.42 4.69
C CYS A 46 -5.32 0.48 5.98
N SER A 47 -5.58 1.48 6.81
CA SER A 47 -4.87 1.70 8.07
C SER A 47 -3.37 1.95 7.86
N ILE A 48 -3.02 2.52 6.72
CA ILE A 48 -1.63 2.85 6.40
C ILE A 48 -1.46 4.37 6.46
N ASP A 49 -0.44 4.82 7.17
CA ASP A 49 -0.09 6.23 7.23
C ASP A 49 1.43 6.39 7.20
N GLU A 50 1.90 7.63 7.25
CA GLU A 50 3.32 7.91 7.16
C GLU A 50 4.12 7.35 8.34
N HIS A 51 3.44 7.01 9.42
CA HIS A 51 4.11 6.47 10.61
C HIS A 51 4.29 4.96 10.54
N ASN A 52 3.40 4.26 9.85
CA ASN A 52 3.46 2.80 9.82
C ASN A 52 3.76 2.22 8.42
N VAL A 53 3.85 3.07 7.41
CA VAL A 53 4.10 2.58 6.05
C VAL A 53 5.41 1.80 5.94
N ASP A 54 6.44 2.23 6.64
CA ASP A 54 7.73 1.52 6.65
C ASP A 54 7.57 0.12 7.22
N GLU A 55 6.82 0.01 8.30
CA GLU A 55 6.57 -1.28 8.94
C GLU A 55 5.78 -2.20 8.03
N VAL A 56 4.77 -1.66 7.35
CA VAL A 56 3.98 -2.42 6.39
C VAL A 56 4.88 -2.98 5.28
N ILE A 57 5.76 -2.15 4.76
CA ILE A 57 6.69 -2.57 3.72
C ILE A 57 7.63 -3.66 4.22
N ASP A 58 8.17 -3.48 5.41
CA ASP A 58 9.10 -4.45 5.99
C ASP A 58 8.42 -5.80 6.21
N ILE A 59 7.20 -5.79 6.70
CA ILE A 59 6.44 -7.02 6.91
C ILE A 59 6.23 -7.75 5.58
N GLU A 60 5.90 -7.03 4.53
CA GLU A 60 5.69 -7.63 3.22
C GLU A 60 6.99 -8.22 2.65
N LEU A 61 8.10 -7.52 2.83
CA LEU A 61 9.38 -8.02 2.35
C LEU A 61 9.82 -9.27 3.11
N GLU A 62 9.54 -9.32 4.41
CA GLU A 62 9.88 -10.48 5.22
C GLU A 62 9.01 -11.67 4.88
N ALA A 63 7.75 -11.42 4.51
CA ALA A 63 6.82 -12.48 4.16
C ALA A 63 7.13 -13.09 2.79
N ALA A 64 7.87 -12.37 1.98
CA ALA A 64 8.27 -12.88 0.68
C ALA A 64 9.41 -13.87 0.81
#